data_df64c51e6414cae9ebd048457585588a
#
_entry.id   df64c51e6414cae9ebd048457585588a
#
_cell.length_a   1.000
_cell.length_b   1.000
_cell.length_c   1.000
_cell.angle_alpha   90.00
_cell.angle_beta   90.00
_cell.angle_gamma   90.00
#
_symmetry.space_group_name_H-M   'P 1'
#
loop_
_entity.id
_entity.type
_entity.pdbx_description
1 polymer ?
#
loop_
_entity_poly.entity_id
_entity_poly.type
_entity_poly.pdbx_seq_one_letter_code
_entity_poly.pdbx_strand_id
1 'polypeptide(L)'
;MKDKKTTVMGIVIAVLLVVVLVLGGLLFTKRESKNDNTSESDATENVIPASDNSTEVTDTEKNTEQNTDVKSDTKDDGYIVEIGHDGTWDSDGKKCATENIDIYNKTNKKASSWKLDITYVSEPSIDQIWNAEYKIKERTITLTSMDYNKAINAGESVNLGYNISASKLEIKNYTLYIDGKEYQEKKNNADKEDTNTDSEKKDVKKEQKTDNGTPFENHGKLSVRGTDIVDMNGDKYQLKGVSTHGITWFPDYVNSQTFQSLRDFWGVNLVRLSMYTDTGDNYGYCSGGDKDKIMELVDDGVQYAAELGIYVIVDWHILSDNDPNMHIEDAKDFFDKVSSKYKDNGNVIFEICNEPNGGTDWSKVKSYAETIIPIIRKNDADSIIIVGTPNWSQDVDVVSEDPITNYENIMYAAHFYAATHKDDLRQKVQKAIDNGLPVFISEFSLCDASGNGSIDYDSSDEWFELIESNNLSYSAWSLSNKNETSALLNPETSAISDFTEDDLSDTGKYIRDKIMCK
;
A
#
# COMPACT_ATOMS: atom_id res chain seq x y z
N MET A 1 28.06 28.96 -43.14
CA MET A 1 27.42 27.62 -43.24
C MET A 1 26.55 27.27 -42.02
N LYS A 2 26.38 28.17 -41.04
CA LYS A 2 25.51 27.94 -39.85
C LYS A 2 24.02 28.30 -40.07
N ASP A 3 23.72 29.23 -40.97
CA ASP A 3 22.33 29.74 -41.14
C ASP A 3 21.36 28.81 -41.89
N LYS A 4 21.86 27.90 -42.73
CA LYS A 4 20.98 27.01 -43.51
C LYS A 4 20.37 25.86 -42.69
N LYS A 5 21.04 25.39 -41.63
CA LYS A 5 20.51 24.30 -40.77
C LYS A 5 19.40 24.81 -39.85
N THR A 6 19.51 26.00 -39.32
CA THR A 6 18.52 26.60 -38.42
C THR A 6 17.23 26.93 -39.18
N THR A 7 17.33 27.40 -40.42
CA THR A 7 16.17 27.69 -41.27
C THR A 7 15.41 26.42 -41.69
N VAL A 8 16.13 25.32 -41.98
CA VAL A 8 15.50 24.04 -42.36
C VAL A 8 14.79 23.40 -41.14
N MET A 9 15.37 23.50 -39.95
CA MET A 9 14.76 22.98 -38.75
C MET A 9 13.51 23.77 -38.33
N GLY A 10 13.49 25.10 -38.52
CA GLY A 10 12.31 25.93 -38.29
C GLY A 10 11.16 25.63 -39.26
N ILE A 11 11.46 25.31 -40.51
CA ILE A 11 10.45 24.92 -41.51
C ILE A 11 9.87 23.55 -41.24
N VAL A 12 10.67 22.57 -40.77
CA VAL A 12 10.19 21.24 -40.43
C VAL A 12 9.26 21.27 -39.19
N ILE A 13 9.57 22.07 -38.19
CA ILE A 13 8.71 22.26 -37.01
C ILE A 13 7.41 22.95 -37.38
N ALA A 14 7.43 23.97 -38.26
CA ALA A 14 6.23 24.64 -38.72
C ALA A 14 5.32 23.73 -39.56
N VAL A 15 5.87 22.82 -40.36
CA VAL A 15 5.11 21.84 -41.15
C VAL A 15 4.48 20.77 -40.26
N LEU A 16 5.19 20.31 -39.24
CA LEU A 16 4.66 19.34 -38.25
C LEU A 16 3.49 19.94 -37.45
N LEU A 17 3.58 21.21 -37.01
CA LEU A 17 2.48 21.89 -36.31
C LEU A 17 1.23 22.06 -37.20
N VAL A 18 1.40 22.35 -38.49
CA VAL A 18 0.27 22.46 -39.43
C VAL A 18 -0.38 21.08 -39.67
N VAL A 19 0.39 20.00 -39.72
CA VAL A 19 -0.13 18.63 -39.89
C VAL A 19 -0.94 18.20 -38.67
N VAL A 20 -0.49 18.54 -37.46
CA VAL A 20 -1.23 18.24 -36.23
C VAL A 20 -2.54 19.02 -36.14
N LEU A 21 -2.56 20.28 -36.54
CA LEU A 21 -3.78 21.11 -36.58
C LEU A 21 -4.79 20.65 -37.66
N VAL A 22 -4.32 20.15 -38.80
CA VAL A 22 -5.19 19.62 -39.86
C VAL A 22 -5.77 18.26 -39.49
N LEU A 23 -4.99 17.38 -38.85
CA LEU A 23 -5.47 16.09 -38.37
C LEU A 23 -6.43 16.24 -37.18
N GLY A 24 -6.18 17.17 -36.27
CA GLY A 24 -7.10 17.51 -35.19
C GLY A 24 -8.44 18.06 -35.69
N GLY A 25 -8.40 18.97 -36.70
CA GLY A 25 -9.61 19.52 -37.33
C GLY A 25 -10.46 18.47 -38.08
N LEU A 26 -9.84 17.46 -38.69
CA LEU A 26 -10.54 16.38 -39.41
C LEU A 26 -11.22 15.37 -38.47
N LEU A 27 -10.75 15.24 -37.24
CA LEU A 27 -11.39 14.40 -36.21
C LEU A 27 -12.62 15.10 -35.59
N PHE A 28 -12.62 16.43 -35.50
CA PHE A 28 -13.76 17.22 -34.99
C PHE A 28 -14.95 17.29 -35.97
N THR A 29 -14.71 17.29 -37.29
CA THR A 29 -15.78 17.37 -38.27
C THR A 29 -16.50 16.03 -38.54
N LYS A 30 -16.04 14.92 -37.98
CA LYS A 30 -16.68 13.59 -38.17
C LYS A 30 -17.69 13.23 -37.10
N ARG A 31 -17.91 14.08 -36.07
CA ARG A 31 -18.79 13.80 -34.92
C ARG A 31 -20.14 14.53 -34.95
N GLU A 32 -20.43 15.34 -35.95
CA GLU A 32 -21.71 16.14 -36.06
C GLU A 32 -22.67 15.68 -37.17
N SER A 33 -22.73 14.41 -37.50
CA SER A 33 -23.72 13.94 -38.48
C SER A 33 -24.29 12.58 -38.08
N LYS A 34 -25.14 12.57 -37.04
CA LYS A 34 -26.18 11.56 -36.85
C LYS A 34 -27.00 11.89 -35.62
N ASN A 35 -28.00 12.70 -35.75
CA ASN A 35 -29.27 12.65 -35.02
C ASN A 35 -30.26 13.57 -35.71
N ASP A 36 -31.17 12.98 -36.44
CA ASP A 36 -32.50 13.48 -36.69
C ASP A 36 -33.37 12.28 -37.12
N ASN A 37 -34.36 11.93 -36.33
CA ASN A 37 -35.76 11.81 -36.71
C ASN A 37 -36.57 11.14 -35.60
N THR A 38 -37.31 11.97 -34.91
CA THR A 38 -38.79 12.01 -34.66
C THR A 38 -39.57 10.69 -34.68
N SER A 39 -40.32 10.40 -33.64
CA SER A 39 -41.77 10.57 -33.62
C SER A 39 -42.39 10.24 -32.26
N GLU A 40 -43.36 11.09 -31.93
CA GLU A 40 -44.32 11.04 -30.82
C GLU A 40 -45.12 9.73 -30.70
N SER A 41 -45.51 9.33 -29.47
CA SER A 41 -46.92 9.38 -29.04
C SER A 41 -47.12 8.71 -27.69
N ASP A 42 -47.70 9.50 -26.84
CA ASP A 42 -48.85 9.25 -25.97
C ASP A 42 -48.76 8.39 -24.71
N ALA A 43 -49.18 9.15 -23.71
CA ALA A 43 -49.54 8.83 -22.36
C ALA A 43 -50.57 7.70 -22.19
N THR A 44 -50.53 7.00 -21.06
CA THR A 44 -51.70 6.84 -20.18
C THR A 44 -51.24 6.39 -18.79
N GLU A 45 -51.73 7.17 -17.82
CA GLU A 45 -51.86 6.84 -16.39
C GLU A 45 -52.57 5.50 -16.17
N ASN A 46 -52.18 4.78 -15.12
CA ASN A 46 -53.23 4.24 -14.22
C ASN A 46 -52.66 3.92 -12.82
N VAL A 47 -53.44 4.38 -11.90
CA VAL A 47 -53.44 4.47 -10.45
C VAL A 47 -53.81 3.14 -9.81
N ILE A 48 -53.11 2.80 -8.73
CA ILE A 48 -53.38 2.10 -7.46
C ILE A 48 -54.72 1.26 -7.34
N PRO A 49 -54.77 0.13 -6.56
CA PRO A 49 -54.83 0.27 -5.12
C PRO A 49 -54.16 -0.81 -4.25
N ALA A 50 -53.92 -0.38 -3.02
CA ALA A 50 -53.53 -1.19 -1.88
C ALA A 50 -54.68 -2.14 -1.41
N SER A 51 -54.31 -3.24 -0.79
CA SER A 51 -55.17 -3.86 0.23
C SER A 51 -54.33 -4.51 1.32
N ASP A 52 -54.60 -4.02 2.52
CA ASP A 52 -54.33 -4.62 3.81
C ASP A 52 -54.82 -6.07 3.89
N ASN A 53 -54.09 -6.90 4.65
CA ASN A 53 -54.72 -7.66 5.73
C ASN A 53 -53.67 -8.20 6.71
N SER A 54 -53.82 -7.68 7.91
CA SER A 54 -53.35 -8.19 9.18
C SER A 54 -53.95 -9.57 9.51
N THR A 55 -53.15 -10.43 10.13
CA THR A 55 -53.65 -11.26 11.26
C THR A 55 -52.47 -11.65 12.16
N GLU A 56 -52.56 -11.15 13.39
CA GLU A 56 -51.94 -11.69 14.59
C GLU A 56 -52.40 -13.12 14.86
N VAL A 57 -51.54 -13.95 15.42
CA VAL A 57 -51.82 -14.83 16.55
C VAL A 57 -50.55 -15.14 17.32
N THR A 58 -50.47 -14.63 18.54
CA THR A 58 -49.90 -15.12 19.79
C THR A 58 -49.82 -16.67 19.91
N ASP A 59 -48.90 -17.30 20.57
CA ASP A 59 -48.47 -17.31 21.96
C ASP A 59 -47.47 -18.43 22.24
N THR A 60 -46.54 -18.11 23.16
CA THR A 60 -45.96 -18.93 24.25
C THR A 60 -45.73 -20.44 24.11
N GLU A 61 -44.51 -20.88 24.42
CA GLU A 61 -44.06 -21.58 25.65
C GLU A 61 -42.63 -22.07 25.50
N LYS A 62 -41.74 -21.62 26.32
CA LYS A 62 -41.10 -22.18 27.52
C LYS A 62 -40.59 -23.63 27.45
N ASN A 63 -39.28 -23.68 27.79
CA ASN A 63 -38.55 -24.77 28.50
C ASN A 63 -38.12 -25.97 27.65
N THR A 64 -36.84 -26.28 27.61
CA THR A 64 -36.18 -26.96 28.75
C THR A 64 -34.68 -27.07 28.45
N GLU A 65 -33.87 -26.62 29.38
CA GLU A 65 -32.49 -27.08 29.53
C GLU A 65 -32.48 -28.60 29.60
N GLN A 66 -31.70 -29.24 28.74
CA GLN A 66 -31.15 -30.54 29.04
C GLN A 66 -29.66 -30.50 28.81
N ASN A 67 -28.98 -30.26 29.91
CA ASN A 67 -27.61 -30.58 30.18
C ASN A 67 -27.44 -32.10 29.99
N THR A 68 -26.80 -32.48 28.91
CA THR A 68 -26.22 -33.81 28.78
C THR A 68 -24.71 -33.63 28.78
N ASP A 69 -24.15 -33.74 29.98
CA ASP A 69 -22.74 -34.08 30.19
C ASP A 69 -22.45 -35.42 29.48
N VAL A 70 -21.97 -35.32 28.24
CA VAL A 70 -21.22 -36.41 27.63
C VAL A 70 -19.77 -36.18 28.05
N LYS A 71 -19.34 -36.79 29.15
CA LYS A 71 -17.94 -37.06 29.42
C LYS A 71 -17.42 -37.92 28.26
N SER A 72 -16.81 -37.30 27.25
CA SER A 72 -15.87 -38.00 26.41
C SER A 72 -14.54 -38.01 27.17
N ASP A 73 -14.10 -39.17 27.58
CA ASP A 73 -12.72 -39.44 27.98
C ASP A 73 -11.82 -39.28 26.73
N THR A 74 -11.59 -38.04 26.26
CA THR A 74 -10.54 -37.73 25.32
C THR A 74 -9.25 -37.66 26.12
N LYS A 75 -8.32 -38.59 25.84
CA LYS A 75 -6.93 -38.46 26.27
C LYS A 75 -6.44 -37.08 25.89
N ASP A 76 -5.76 -36.42 26.81
CA ASP A 76 -5.03 -35.16 26.57
C ASP A 76 -3.77 -35.50 25.76
N ASP A 77 -3.94 -35.63 24.43
CA ASP A 77 -2.87 -36.01 23.50
C ASP A 77 -2.00 -34.81 23.08
N GLY A 78 -2.27 -33.61 23.62
CA GLY A 78 -1.44 -32.43 23.44
C GLY A 78 -1.70 -31.69 22.14
N TYR A 79 -0.68 -31.07 21.56
CA TYR A 79 -0.72 -30.40 20.26
C TYR A 79 0.11 -31.20 19.26
N ILE A 80 -0.39 -31.28 18.01
CA ILE A 80 0.29 -31.95 16.90
C ILE A 80 0.53 -30.93 15.80
N VAL A 81 1.75 -30.93 15.26
CA VAL A 81 2.10 -30.13 14.07
C VAL A 81 2.39 -31.09 12.92
N GLU A 82 1.62 -30.96 11.85
CA GLU A 82 1.84 -31.70 10.61
C GLU A 82 2.34 -30.72 9.56
N ILE A 83 3.47 -31.03 8.90
CA ILE A 83 4.06 -30.24 7.81
C ILE A 83 4.14 -31.11 6.60
N GLY A 84 3.44 -30.71 5.53
CA GLY A 84 3.38 -31.42 4.26
C GLY A 84 3.85 -30.55 3.10
N HIS A 85 4.17 -31.20 1.96
CA HIS A 85 4.52 -30.52 0.71
C HIS A 85 3.46 -30.81 -0.34
N ASP A 86 2.85 -29.76 -0.93
CA ASP A 86 1.89 -29.85 -2.03
C ASP A 86 2.53 -29.51 -3.38
N GLY A 87 3.66 -30.10 -3.67
CA GLY A 87 4.40 -29.93 -4.90
C GLY A 87 5.79 -29.36 -4.67
N THR A 88 6.70 -29.77 -5.52
CA THR A 88 8.09 -29.31 -5.53
C THR A 88 8.51 -29.00 -6.96
N TRP A 89 9.29 -27.93 -7.14
CA TRP A 89 9.84 -27.55 -8.45
C TRP A 89 11.23 -26.93 -8.28
N ASP A 90 11.94 -26.75 -9.39
CA ASP A 90 13.23 -26.08 -9.42
C ASP A 90 13.09 -24.72 -10.10
N SER A 91 13.60 -23.66 -9.46
CA SER A 91 13.68 -22.31 -10.02
C SER A 91 15.01 -21.67 -9.64
N ASP A 92 15.68 -21.05 -10.60
CA ASP A 92 16.95 -20.30 -10.44
C ASP A 92 18.02 -20.98 -9.59
N GLY A 93 18.12 -22.32 -9.79
CA GLY A 93 19.09 -23.13 -9.05
C GLY A 93 18.73 -23.39 -7.59
N LYS A 94 17.53 -23.00 -7.17
CA LYS A 94 16.95 -23.29 -5.86
C LYS A 94 15.86 -24.36 -5.99
N LYS A 95 15.68 -25.11 -4.92
CA LYS A 95 14.52 -25.98 -4.71
C LYS A 95 13.37 -25.16 -4.17
N CYS A 96 12.18 -25.32 -4.73
CA CYS A 96 10.97 -24.65 -4.31
C CYS A 96 9.91 -25.68 -3.91
N ALA A 97 9.04 -25.33 -2.98
CA ALA A 97 7.89 -26.15 -2.56
C ALA A 97 6.75 -25.27 -2.04
N THR A 98 5.53 -25.82 -2.10
CA THR A 98 4.41 -25.32 -1.32
C THR A 98 4.33 -26.14 -0.04
N GLU A 99 4.54 -25.50 1.11
CA GLU A 99 4.43 -26.13 2.42
C GLU A 99 3.02 -25.91 2.97
N ASN A 100 2.33 -26.98 3.36
CA ASN A 100 1.08 -26.93 4.11
C ASN A 100 1.31 -27.39 5.54
N ILE A 101 0.78 -26.66 6.50
CA ILE A 101 0.99 -26.88 7.92
C ILE A 101 -0.35 -26.91 8.63
N ASP A 102 -0.59 -27.96 9.40
CA ASP A 102 -1.71 -28.08 10.31
C ASP A 102 -1.24 -28.13 11.76
N ILE A 103 -1.83 -27.30 12.61
CA ILE A 103 -1.60 -27.32 14.06
C ILE A 103 -2.89 -27.76 14.74
N TYR A 104 -2.92 -28.99 15.24
CA TYR A 104 -4.07 -29.59 15.92
C TYR A 104 -3.99 -29.38 17.43
N ASN A 105 -5.08 -28.90 18.01
CA ASN A 105 -5.26 -28.88 19.46
C ASN A 105 -6.02 -30.15 19.93
N LYS A 106 -5.31 -31.17 20.25
CA LYS A 106 -5.88 -32.44 20.82
C LYS A 106 -6.08 -32.39 22.34
N THR A 107 -5.91 -31.20 22.94
CA THR A 107 -6.18 -31.00 24.37
C THR A 107 -7.66 -30.71 24.62
N ASN A 108 -8.05 -30.72 25.88
CA ASN A 108 -9.40 -30.31 26.31
C ASN A 108 -9.52 -28.81 26.65
N LYS A 109 -8.52 -27.99 26.27
CA LYS A 109 -8.47 -26.56 26.55
C LYS A 109 -8.27 -25.74 25.28
N LYS A 110 -8.85 -24.57 25.26
CA LYS A 110 -8.60 -23.58 24.20
C LYS A 110 -7.19 -23.01 24.33
N ALA A 111 -6.44 -22.98 23.23
CA ALA A 111 -5.25 -22.15 23.08
C ALA A 111 -5.71 -20.73 22.69
N SER A 112 -5.14 -19.71 23.30
CA SER A 112 -5.46 -18.31 22.99
C SER A 112 -4.50 -17.71 21.96
N SER A 113 -3.34 -18.33 21.77
CA SER A 113 -2.36 -17.94 20.75
C SER A 113 -1.44 -19.11 20.42
N TRP A 114 -0.90 -19.12 19.22
CA TRP A 114 0.13 -20.06 18.79
C TRP A 114 1.24 -19.34 18.02
N LYS A 115 2.44 -19.92 18.03
CA LYS A 115 3.61 -19.54 17.24
C LYS A 115 4.38 -20.81 16.90
N LEU A 116 4.90 -20.89 15.66
CA LEU A 116 5.68 -22.04 15.20
C LEU A 116 7.01 -21.58 14.62
N ASP A 117 8.13 -22.01 15.18
CA ASP A 117 9.47 -21.79 14.63
C ASP A 117 9.89 -23.03 13.83
N ILE A 118 10.26 -22.86 12.56
CA ILE A 118 10.74 -23.95 11.69
C ILE A 118 12.15 -23.61 11.23
N THR A 119 13.12 -24.47 11.51
CA THR A 119 14.52 -24.28 11.12
C THR A 119 14.88 -25.21 9.97
N TYR A 120 15.34 -24.65 8.88
CA TYR A 120 15.81 -25.38 7.69
C TYR A 120 17.32 -25.62 7.72
N VAL A 121 17.81 -26.58 6.91
CA VAL A 121 19.24 -26.85 6.77
C VAL A 121 19.96 -25.80 5.94
N SER A 122 19.25 -25.06 5.08
CA SER A 122 19.77 -23.91 4.31
C SER A 122 18.87 -22.70 4.48
N GLU A 123 19.34 -21.52 4.13
CA GLU A 123 18.57 -20.27 4.24
C GLU A 123 17.34 -20.33 3.34
N PRO A 124 16.14 -20.21 3.92
CA PRO A 124 14.90 -20.21 3.15
C PRO A 124 14.52 -18.79 2.71
N SER A 125 13.72 -18.71 1.66
CA SER A 125 13.01 -17.52 1.24
C SER A 125 11.54 -17.91 1.06
N ILE A 126 10.61 -17.09 1.51
CA ILE A 126 9.17 -17.28 1.32
C ILE A 126 8.71 -16.32 0.25
N ASP A 127 8.02 -16.83 -0.76
CA ASP A 127 7.45 -16.04 -1.85
C ASP A 127 5.98 -15.67 -1.58
N GLN A 128 5.25 -16.54 -0.91
CA GLN A 128 3.84 -16.35 -0.56
C GLN A 128 3.53 -17.09 0.74
N ILE A 129 2.65 -16.51 1.57
CA ILE A 129 2.16 -17.13 2.81
C ILE A 129 0.66 -16.92 2.95
N TRP A 130 -0.04 -17.86 3.59
CA TRP A 130 -1.46 -17.74 3.93
C TRP A 130 -1.72 -18.22 5.34
N ASN A 131 -2.69 -17.60 6.00
CA ASN A 131 -3.18 -17.90 7.34
C ASN A 131 -2.13 -17.81 8.47
N ALA A 132 -0.99 -17.15 8.20
CA ALA A 132 0.02 -16.87 9.23
C ALA A 132 0.84 -15.64 8.84
N GLU A 133 1.40 -14.97 9.83
CA GLU A 133 2.50 -14.02 9.64
C GLU A 133 3.82 -14.75 9.77
N TYR A 134 4.89 -14.22 9.17
CA TYR A 134 6.20 -14.84 9.28
C TYR A 134 7.34 -13.84 9.47
N LYS A 135 8.42 -14.33 10.04
CA LYS A 135 9.73 -13.67 10.05
C LYS A 135 10.80 -14.72 9.74
N ILE A 136 11.80 -14.34 8.95
CA ILE A 136 12.95 -15.20 8.69
C ILE A 136 14.18 -14.61 9.38
N LYS A 137 14.83 -15.43 10.17
CA LYS A 137 16.13 -15.10 10.74
C LYS A 137 17.10 -16.23 10.46
N GLU A 138 18.10 -15.94 9.62
CA GLU A 138 19.05 -16.94 9.17
C GLU A 138 18.32 -18.12 8.50
N ARG A 139 18.25 -19.26 9.13
CA ARG A 139 17.63 -20.49 8.63
C ARG A 139 16.30 -20.82 9.29
N THR A 140 15.80 -19.95 10.15
CA THR A 140 14.56 -20.17 10.90
C THR A 140 13.45 -19.27 10.42
N ILE A 141 12.33 -19.86 10.05
CA ILE A 141 11.06 -19.20 9.79
C ILE A 141 10.26 -19.24 11.08
N THR A 142 9.86 -18.08 11.57
CA THR A 142 8.90 -17.94 12.67
C THR A 142 7.53 -17.63 12.09
N LEU A 143 6.55 -18.45 12.35
CA LEU A 143 5.15 -18.31 11.95
C LEU A 143 4.32 -17.91 13.15
N THR A 144 3.46 -16.90 13.00
CA THR A 144 2.56 -16.43 14.05
C THR A 144 1.12 -16.36 13.56
N SER A 145 0.19 -16.44 14.51
CA SER A 145 -1.24 -16.43 14.20
C SER A 145 -1.71 -15.08 13.70
N MET A 146 -2.63 -15.07 12.74
CA MET A 146 -3.48 -13.94 12.40
C MET A 146 -4.58 -13.76 13.47
N ASP A 147 -5.22 -12.60 13.53
CA ASP A 147 -6.26 -12.34 14.54
C ASP A 147 -7.44 -13.32 14.46
N TYR A 148 -7.85 -13.69 13.25
CA TYR A 148 -9.00 -14.59 13.03
C TYR A 148 -8.70 -16.07 13.38
N ASN A 149 -7.42 -16.49 13.36
CA ASN A 149 -6.99 -17.86 13.67
C ASN A 149 -6.09 -17.94 14.90
N LYS A 150 -6.02 -16.89 15.69
CA LYS A 150 -5.17 -16.76 16.87
C LYS A 150 -5.46 -17.82 17.91
N ALA A 151 -6.73 -18.17 18.08
CA ALA A 151 -7.16 -19.16 19.05
C ALA A 151 -7.47 -20.49 18.37
N ILE A 152 -7.06 -21.60 19.00
CA ILE A 152 -7.40 -22.97 18.59
C ILE A 152 -8.25 -23.60 19.68
N ASN A 153 -9.54 -23.83 19.44
CA ASN A 153 -10.41 -24.47 20.42
C ASN A 153 -10.01 -25.95 20.64
N ALA A 154 -10.45 -26.51 21.73
CA ALA A 154 -10.25 -27.94 22.02
C ALA A 154 -10.82 -28.81 20.88
N GLY A 155 -9.99 -29.69 20.34
CA GLY A 155 -10.34 -30.62 19.26
C GLY A 155 -10.32 -29.98 17.84
N GLU A 156 -10.01 -28.70 17.71
CA GLU A 156 -9.88 -28.00 16.41
C GLU A 156 -8.44 -27.91 15.93
N SER A 157 -8.24 -27.49 14.70
CA SER A 157 -6.94 -27.18 14.11
C SER A 157 -6.93 -25.82 13.44
N VAL A 158 -5.75 -25.32 13.17
CA VAL A 158 -5.51 -24.21 12.26
C VAL A 158 -4.63 -24.71 11.11
N ASN A 159 -5.03 -24.36 9.89
CA ASN A 159 -4.26 -24.61 8.67
C ASN A 159 -3.60 -23.32 8.19
N LEU A 160 -2.34 -23.43 7.79
CA LEU A 160 -1.55 -22.34 7.21
C LEU A 160 -0.56 -22.92 6.19
N GLY A 161 0.08 -22.07 5.41
CA GLY A 161 1.11 -22.55 4.49
C GLY A 161 1.85 -21.41 3.80
N TYR A 162 2.86 -21.77 3.00
CA TYR A 162 3.68 -20.82 2.26
C TYR A 162 4.39 -21.48 1.08
N ASN A 163 4.72 -20.69 0.08
CA ASN A 163 5.66 -21.06 -0.97
C ASN A 163 7.07 -20.72 -0.52
N ILE A 164 7.96 -21.69 -0.58
CA ILE A 164 9.33 -21.57 -0.08
C ILE A 164 10.35 -21.89 -1.16
N SER A 165 11.48 -21.20 -1.14
CA SER A 165 12.66 -21.55 -1.93
C SER A 165 13.91 -21.60 -1.06
N ALA A 166 14.79 -22.56 -1.32
CA ALA A 166 16.08 -22.68 -0.64
C ALA A 166 17.07 -23.50 -1.50
N SER A 167 18.37 -23.43 -1.23
CA SER A 167 19.33 -24.30 -1.89
C SER A 167 19.10 -25.78 -1.53
N LYS A 168 18.52 -26.05 -0.37
CA LYS A 168 18.07 -27.37 0.07
C LYS A 168 16.84 -27.21 0.98
N LEU A 169 15.71 -27.79 0.57
CA LEU A 169 14.47 -27.84 1.35
C LEU A 169 14.48 -29.06 2.27
N GLU A 170 15.00 -28.88 3.45
CA GLU A 170 15.01 -29.90 4.50
C GLU A 170 14.83 -29.21 5.83
N ILE A 171 13.81 -29.60 6.58
CA ILE A 171 13.51 -29.08 7.91
C ILE A 171 14.47 -29.78 8.89
N LYS A 172 15.22 -28.98 9.63
CA LYS A 172 16.11 -29.47 10.68
C LYS A 172 15.38 -29.78 11.97
N ASN A 173 14.49 -28.87 12.38
CA ASN A 173 13.61 -29.00 13.55
C ASN A 173 12.51 -27.95 13.48
N TYR A 174 11.49 -28.12 14.32
CA TYR A 174 10.51 -27.08 14.60
C TYR A 174 10.23 -26.98 16.10
N THR A 175 9.70 -25.84 16.54
CA THR A 175 9.29 -25.61 17.95
C THR A 175 7.94 -24.89 17.96
N LEU A 176 6.94 -25.52 18.61
CA LEU A 176 5.62 -24.93 18.78
C LEU A 176 5.55 -24.19 20.11
N TYR A 177 4.91 -23.01 20.11
CA TYR A 177 4.60 -22.24 21.30
C TYR A 177 3.09 -22.06 21.41
N ILE A 178 2.53 -22.35 22.56
CA ILE A 178 1.11 -22.18 22.90
C ILE A 178 1.01 -21.20 24.06
N ASP A 179 0.19 -20.17 23.91
CA ASP A 179 0.00 -19.13 24.93
C ASP A 179 1.32 -18.52 25.41
N GLY A 180 2.24 -18.29 24.47
CA GLY A 180 3.55 -17.70 24.70
C GLY A 180 4.56 -18.62 25.40
N LYS A 181 4.25 -19.91 25.59
CA LYS A 181 5.14 -20.89 26.20
C LYS A 181 5.50 -21.98 25.20
N GLU A 182 6.77 -22.35 25.16
CA GLU A 182 7.24 -23.49 24.39
C GLU A 182 6.45 -24.74 24.80
N TYR A 183 5.84 -25.38 23.78
CA TYR A 183 5.14 -26.64 23.97
C TYR A 183 6.13 -27.79 23.82
N GLN A 184 6.36 -28.51 24.91
CA GLN A 184 7.16 -29.73 24.91
C GLN A 184 6.23 -30.93 24.81
N GLU A 185 6.35 -31.69 23.75
CA GLU A 185 5.69 -32.98 23.66
C GLU A 185 6.09 -33.86 24.88
N LYS A 186 5.13 -34.41 25.58
CA LYS A 186 5.39 -35.32 26.71
C LYS A 186 6.08 -36.57 26.17
N LYS A 187 7.40 -36.53 26.01
CA LYS A 187 8.22 -37.75 25.81
C LYS A 187 8.24 -38.55 27.10
N ASN A 188 7.74 -39.78 27.04
CA ASN A 188 8.00 -40.77 28.05
C ASN A 188 9.52 -41.00 28.14
N ASN A 189 10.04 -40.84 29.36
CA ASN A 189 11.41 -40.93 29.82
C ASN A 189 12.36 -41.84 29.03
N ALA A 190 13.50 -41.27 28.63
CA ALA A 190 14.83 -41.84 28.92
C ALA A 190 15.92 -40.81 28.62
N ASP A 191 16.73 -40.62 29.65
CA ASP A 191 18.09 -40.11 29.66
C ASP A 191 18.38 -38.63 29.79
N LYS A 192 18.80 -38.33 31.01
CA LYS A 192 19.51 -37.15 31.54
C LYS A 192 20.98 -37.19 31.16
N GLU A 193 21.60 -36.02 31.00
CA GLU A 193 22.81 -35.53 31.71
C GLU A 193 23.18 -34.17 31.11
N ASP A 194 23.16 -33.15 31.84
CA ASP A 194 23.99 -32.44 32.82
C ASP A 194 25.30 -31.88 32.22
N THR A 195 25.54 -30.61 32.28
CA THR A 195 26.43 -29.83 33.14
C THR A 195 26.64 -28.40 32.62
N ASN A 196 26.22 -27.44 33.34
CA ASN A 196 26.81 -26.36 34.15
C ASN A 196 28.10 -25.66 33.68
N THR A 197 28.05 -24.34 33.72
CA THR A 197 28.88 -23.28 34.33
C THR A 197 29.32 -22.17 33.38
N ASP A 198 28.78 -21.00 33.59
CA ASP A 198 29.32 -19.78 34.23
C ASP A 198 30.24 -18.88 33.41
N SER A 199 29.85 -17.68 33.18
CA SER A 199 30.37 -16.41 33.71
C SER A 199 30.10 -15.19 32.83
N GLU A 200 29.67 -14.18 33.49
CA GLU A 200 29.26 -12.84 33.14
C GLU A 200 30.13 -12.08 32.13
N LYS A 201 29.46 -11.37 31.18
CA LYS A 201 29.79 -9.98 30.84
C LYS A 201 28.51 -9.27 30.42
N LYS A 202 28.15 -8.23 31.14
CA LYS A 202 27.10 -7.27 30.84
C LYS A 202 27.47 -6.49 29.59
N ASP A 203 26.74 -6.71 28.52
CA ASP A 203 26.50 -5.73 27.48
C ASP A 203 24.99 -5.46 27.42
N VAL A 204 24.62 -4.20 27.49
CA VAL A 204 23.24 -3.71 27.46
C VAL A 204 22.68 -4.05 26.08
N LYS A 205 21.97 -5.19 25.96
CA LYS A 205 21.14 -5.49 24.80
C LYS A 205 19.90 -4.59 24.85
N LYS A 206 19.78 -3.69 23.86
CA LYS A 206 18.50 -3.11 23.47
C LYS A 206 17.56 -4.29 23.17
N GLU A 207 16.50 -4.44 23.95
CA GLU A 207 15.45 -5.43 23.68
C GLU A 207 14.85 -5.10 22.30
N GLN A 208 14.98 -6.02 21.35
CA GLN A 208 14.25 -5.93 20.10
C GLN A 208 12.77 -6.15 20.41
N LYS A 209 11.99 -5.08 20.23
CA LYS A 209 10.53 -5.12 20.28
C LYS A 209 10.04 -6.12 19.23
N THR A 210 9.27 -7.10 19.66
CA THR A 210 8.57 -8.00 18.72
C THR A 210 7.36 -7.25 18.16
N ASP A 211 7.37 -6.98 16.85
CA ASP A 211 6.25 -6.39 16.13
C ASP A 211 5.10 -7.40 16.04
N ASN A 212 4.20 -7.39 17.00
CA ASN A 212 3.04 -8.30 17.07
C ASN A 212 1.71 -7.60 16.73
N GLY A 213 1.76 -6.38 16.21
CA GLY A 213 0.60 -5.56 15.86
C GLY A 213 0.61 -5.12 14.39
N THR A 214 -0.40 -4.35 14.02
CA THR A 214 -0.43 -3.66 12.74
C THR A 214 0.74 -2.67 12.61
N PRO A 215 1.08 -2.18 11.42
CA PRO A 215 2.10 -1.15 11.24
C PRO A 215 1.94 0.04 12.20
N PHE A 216 0.72 0.56 12.32
CA PHE A 216 0.45 1.69 13.21
C PHE A 216 0.52 1.33 14.71
N GLU A 217 0.05 0.16 15.11
CA GLU A 217 0.17 -0.28 16.52
C GLU A 217 1.64 -0.45 16.94
N ASN A 218 2.51 -0.86 16.04
CA ASN A 218 3.91 -1.08 16.31
C ASN A 218 4.73 0.21 16.29
N HIS A 219 4.43 1.12 15.36
CA HIS A 219 5.24 2.32 15.06
C HIS A 219 4.59 3.64 15.46
N GLY A 220 3.25 3.67 15.68
CA GLY A 220 2.51 4.84 16.11
C GLY A 220 2.58 6.02 15.14
N LYS A 221 2.38 7.23 15.64
CA LYS A 221 2.49 8.44 14.83
C LYS A 221 3.94 8.65 14.41
N LEU A 222 4.14 8.87 13.12
CA LEU A 222 5.46 9.09 12.52
C LEU A 222 5.88 10.57 12.59
N SER A 223 7.18 10.80 12.54
CA SER A 223 7.77 12.13 12.44
C SER A 223 8.99 12.13 11.53
N VAL A 224 9.46 13.31 11.12
CA VAL A 224 10.66 13.50 10.30
C VAL A 224 11.83 13.89 11.18
N ARG A 225 12.97 13.18 11.04
CA ARG A 225 14.20 13.52 11.75
C ARG A 225 15.40 13.47 10.79
N GLY A 226 15.95 14.63 10.47
CA GLY A 226 16.92 14.75 9.40
C GLY A 226 16.27 14.40 8.07
N THR A 227 16.80 13.41 7.36
CA THR A 227 16.24 12.91 6.10
C THR A 227 15.31 11.71 6.24
N ASP A 228 15.15 11.17 7.47
CA ASP A 228 14.44 9.93 7.72
C ASP A 228 13.05 10.16 8.31
N ILE A 229 12.12 9.27 8.00
CA ILE A 229 10.93 9.03 8.81
C ILE A 229 11.33 8.19 10.02
N VAL A 230 10.88 8.60 11.18
CA VAL A 230 11.06 7.86 12.43
C VAL A 230 9.72 7.57 13.10
N ASP A 231 9.65 6.45 13.78
CA ASP A 231 8.49 6.00 14.53
C ASP A 231 8.39 6.68 15.91
N MET A 232 7.35 6.36 16.67
CA MET A 232 7.13 6.88 18.03
C MET A 232 8.26 6.54 19.01
N ASN A 233 9.13 5.58 18.68
CA ASN A 233 10.29 5.20 19.51
C ASN A 233 11.57 5.94 19.06
N GLY A 234 11.51 6.67 17.93
CA GLY A 234 12.63 7.34 17.29
C GLY A 234 13.49 6.41 16.43
N ASP A 235 13.04 5.21 16.14
CA ASP A 235 13.70 4.27 15.24
C ASP A 235 13.28 4.59 13.79
N LYS A 236 14.22 4.45 12.81
CA LYS A 236 13.93 4.67 11.40
C LYS A 236 12.84 3.71 10.93
N TYR A 237 11.89 4.23 10.19
CA TYR A 237 10.80 3.46 9.62
C TYR A 237 10.59 3.82 8.16
N GLN A 238 10.47 2.81 7.29
CA GLN A 238 10.24 2.98 5.87
C GLN A 238 8.78 2.68 5.55
N LEU A 239 8.10 3.62 4.90
CA LEU A 239 6.78 3.40 4.32
C LEU A 239 6.93 2.78 2.93
N LYS A 240 6.29 1.63 2.71
CA LYS A 240 6.27 0.87 1.46
C LYS A 240 4.82 0.76 1.00
N GLY A 241 4.46 1.54 0.01
CA GLY A 241 3.07 1.75 -0.34
C GLY A 241 2.73 1.59 -1.80
N VAL A 242 1.42 1.66 -2.03
CA VAL A 242 0.82 1.79 -3.36
C VAL A 242 -0.11 2.99 -3.39
N SER A 243 -0.16 3.67 -4.54
CA SER A 243 -1.13 4.74 -4.81
C SER A 243 -2.37 4.14 -5.47
N THR A 244 -3.56 4.57 -5.08
CA THR A 244 -4.71 4.39 -5.96
C THR A 244 -4.43 5.09 -7.28
N HIS A 245 -5.07 4.70 -8.37
CA HIS A 245 -5.31 5.64 -9.48
C HIS A 245 -6.30 6.70 -8.99
N GLY A 246 -6.64 7.69 -9.83
CA GLY A 246 -7.63 8.69 -9.42
C GLY A 246 -8.88 8.03 -8.84
N ILE A 247 -9.19 8.36 -7.57
CA ILE A 247 -10.24 7.68 -6.79
C ILE A 247 -11.64 7.79 -7.41
N THR A 248 -11.87 8.80 -8.24
CA THR A 248 -13.13 9.00 -8.96
C THR A 248 -13.30 8.12 -10.20
N TRP A 249 -12.19 7.64 -10.79
CA TRP A 249 -12.24 6.74 -11.96
C TRP A 249 -12.20 5.27 -11.55
N PHE A 250 -11.54 4.97 -10.44
CA PHE A 250 -11.37 3.60 -9.91
C PHE A 250 -11.82 3.51 -8.45
N PRO A 251 -13.07 3.92 -8.12
CA PRO A 251 -13.56 3.97 -6.73
C PRO A 251 -13.63 2.59 -6.09
N ASP A 252 -13.81 1.53 -6.88
CA ASP A 252 -13.99 0.17 -6.38
C ASP A 252 -12.74 -0.36 -5.64
N TYR A 253 -11.56 0.23 -5.90
CA TYR A 253 -10.33 -0.12 -5.18
C TYR A 253 -10.15 0.64 -3.86
N VAL A 254 -11.01 1.63 -3.56
CA VAL A 254 -11.04 2.29 -2.24
C VAL A 254 -12.01 1.52 -1.33
N ASN A 255 -11.58 0.38 -0.85
CA ASN A 255 -12.38 -0.44 0.05
C ASN A 255 -11.50 -1.22 1.06
N SER A 256 -12.11 -1.64 2.17
CA SER A 256 -11.39 -2.31 3.27
C SER A 256 -10.74 -3.63 2.85
N GLN A 257 -11.39 -4.41 1.98
CA GLN A 257 -10.88 -5.72 1.55
C GLN A 257 -9.64 -5.56 0.65
N THR A 258 -9.66 -4.58 -0.25
CA THR A 258 -8.50 -4.25 -1.08
C THR A 258 -7.29 -3.87 -0.20
N PHE A 259 -7.48 -2.93 0.73
CA PHE A 259 -6.40 -2.47 1.61
C PHE A 259 -5.91 -3.58 2.53
N GLN A 260 -6.82 -4.43 3.02
CA GLN A 260 -6.46 -5.61 3.79
C GLN A 260 -5.60 -6.57 2.97
N SER A 261 -6.00 -6.88 1.73
CA SER A 261 -5.23 -7.75 0.83
C SER A 261 -3.82 -7.20 0.55
N LEU A 262 -3.70 -5.89 0.31
CA LEU A 262 -2.40 -5.25 0.11
C LEU A 262 -1.52 -5.35 1.37
N ARG A 263 -2.09 -5.10 2.56
CA ARG A 263 -1.36 -5.24 3.82
C ARG A 263 -0.92 -6.69 4.07
N ASP A 264 -1.88 -7.61 3.98
CA ASP A 264 -1.69 -8.99 4.45
C ASP A 264 -0.86 -9.82 3.48
N PHE A 265 -1.02 -9.61 2.16
CA PHE A 265 -0.37 -10.43 1.14
C PHE A 265 0.84 -9.76 0.47
N TRP A 266 0.88 -8.41 0.43
CA TRP A 266 2.00 -7.70 -0.18
C TRP A 266 2.94 -7.06 0.85
N GLY A 267 2.51 -6.95 2.11
CA GLY A 267 3.27 -6.25 3.15
C GLY A 267 3.22 -4.72 3.02
N VAL A 268 2.23 -4.20 2.30
CA VAL A 268 1.98 -2.76 2.17
C VAL A 268 1.63 -2.18 3.54
N ASN A 269 2.32 -1.11 3.91
CA ASN A 269 2.06 -0.40 5.15
C ASN A 269 1.53 1.03 4.92
N LEU A 270 1.36 1.44 3.65
CA LEU A 270 0.90 2.76 3.23
C LEU A 270 0.01 2.66 2.00
N VAL A 271 -1.12 3.37 1.99
CA VAL A 271 -1.91 3.63 0.78
C VAL A 271 -1.97 5.13 0.52
N ARG A 272 -1.78 5.56 -0.74
CA ARG A 272 -1.92 6.93 -1.18
C ARG A 272 -3.25 7.09 -1.92
N LEU A 273 -4.08 8.04 -1.50
CA LEU A 273 -5.39 8.35 -2.10
C LEU A 273 -5.23 9.51 -3.08
N SER A 274 -5.17 9.22 -4.38
CA SER A 274 -4.98 10.22 -5.42
C SER A 274 -6.28 10.93 -5.76
N MET A 275 -6.55 12.05 -5.08
CA MET A 275 -7.72 12.88 -5.30
C MET A 275 -7.41 13.97 -6.33
N TYR A 276 -7.72 13.73 -7.60
CA TYR A 276 -7.50 14.69 -8.68
C TYR A 276 -8.28 16.00 -8.48
N THR A 277 -7.58 17.11 -8.66
CA THR A 277 -8.11 18.47 -8.52
C THR A 277 -8.77 18.96 -9.80
N ASP A 278 -8.02 19.08 -10.89
CA ASP A 278 -8.53 19.48 -12.19
C ASP A 278 -8.18 18.44 -13.26
N THR A 279 -9.19 17.86 -13.86
CA THR A 279 -9.06 16.82 -14.89
C THR A 279 -9.50 17.33 -16.27
N GLY A 280 -9.97 18.58 -16.33
CA GLY A 280 -10.56 19.14 -17.54
C GLY A 280 -11.91 18.52 -17.93
N ASP A 281 -12.45 17.64 -17.09
CA ASP A 281 -13.75 16.98 -17.20
C ASP A 281 -14.48 17.00 -15.84
N ASN A 282 -15.61 16.29 -15.71
CA ASN A 282 -16.43 16.32 -14.49
C ASN A 282 -16.00 15.31 -13.40
N TYR A 283 -14.75 14.86 -13.40
CA TYR A 283 -14.24 13.90 -12.41
C TYR A 283 -13.34 14.54 -11.32
N GLY A 284 -12.72 15.69 -11.61
CA GLY A 284 -11.86 16.38 -10.65
C GLY A 284 -12.63 17.21 -9.63
N TYR A 285 -12.08 17.31 -8.41
CA TYR A 285 -12.66 18.07 -7.29
C TYR A 285 -12.93 19.54 -7.62
N CYS A 286 -12.07 20.16 -8.43
CA CYS A 286 -12.14 21.57 -8.87
C CYS A 286 -12.72 21.73 -10.27
N SER A 287 -12.92 20.66 -11.04
CA SER A 287 -13.38 20.71 -12.45
C SER A 287 -14.78 20.14 -12.67
N GLY A 288 -15.65 20.20 -11.65
CA GLY A 288 -17.07 19.84 -11.75
C GLY A 288 -17.44 18.45 -11.22
N GLY A 289 -16.50 17.74 -10.61
CA GLY A 289 -16.78 16.51 -9.88
C GLY A 289 -17.70 16.75 -8.69
N ASP A 290 -18.41 15.70 -8.28
CA ASP A 290 -19.28 15.71 -7.11
C ASP A 290 -18.40 15.73 -5.84
N LYS A 291 -18.16 16.92 -5.30
CA LYS A 291 -17.27 17.12 -4.14
C LYS A 291 -17.66 16.28 -2.93
N ASP A 292 -18.96 16.07 -2.70
CA ASP A 292 -19.42 15.28 -1.55
C ASP A 292 -19.05 13.81 -1.71
N LYS A 293 -19.24 13.23 -2.90
CA LYS A 293 -18.81 11.85 -3.19
C LYS A 293 -17.29 11.67 -3.20
N ILE A 294 -16.56 12.67 -3.70
CA ILE A 294 -15.11 12.63 -3.67
C ILE A 294 -14.61 12.64 -2.21
N MET A 295 -15.21 13.48 -1.38
CA MET A 295 -14.90 13.52 0.06
C MET A 295 -15.30 12.23 0.76
N GLU A 296 -16.43 11.58 0.39
CA GLU A 296 -16.82 10.27 0.91
C GLU A 296 -15.75 9.21 0.60
N LEU A 297 -15.22 9.17 -0.63
CA LEU A 297 -14.13 8.25 -1.00
C LEU A 297 -12.84 8.52 -0.20
N VAL A 298 -12.48 9.78 0.03
CA VAL A 298 -11.34 10.14 0.88
C VAL A 298 -11.59 9.68 2.32
N ASP A 299 -12.78 9.94 2.85
CA ASP A 299 -13.19 9.55 4.20
C ASP A 299 -13.13 8.04 4.40
N ASP A 300 -13.70 7.28 3.45
CA ASP A 300 -13.69 5.82 3.45
C ASP A 300 -12.27 5.28 3.41
N GLY A 301 -11.42 5.79 2.52
CA GLY A 301 -10.02 5.37 2.42
C GLY A 301 -9.23 5.62 3.70
N VAL A 302 -9.41 6.79 4.33
CA VAL A 302 -8.78 7.11 5.62
C VAL A 302 -9.30 6.21 6.73
N GLN A 303 -10.62 5.96 6.78
CA GLN A 303 -11.21 5.08 7.77
C GLN A 303 -10.70 3.64 7.63
N TYR A 304 -10.70 3.08 6.41
CA TYR A 304 -10.21 1.71 6.18
C TYR A 304 -8.73 1.56 6.54
N ALA A 305 -7.90 2.54 6.19
CA ALA A 305 -6.49 2.54 6.57
C ALA A 305 -6.32 2.56 8.10
N ALA A 306 -7.10 3.38 8.81
CA ALA A 306 -7.06 3.47 10.27
C ALA A 306 -7.51 2.16 10.94
N GLU A 307 -8.61 1.56 10.47
CA GLU A 307 -9.14 0.29 10.97
C GLU A 307 -8.14 -0.87 10.74
N LEU A 308 -7.42 -0.83 9.64
CA LEU A 308 -6.40 -1.83 9.28
C LEU A 308 -5.03 -1.53 9.92
N GLY A 309 -4.86 -0.37 10.56
CA GLY A 309 -3.61 0.05 11.18
C GLY A 309 -2.47 0.24 10.20
N ILE A 310 -2.75 0.71 8.98
CA ILE A 310 -1.77 1.16 7.99
C ILE A 310 -1.79 2.67 7.86
N TYR A 311 -0.75 3.24 7.28
CA TYR A 311 -0.69 4.68 7.02
C TYR A 311 -1.41 5.05 5.74
N VAL A 312 -1.85 6.30 5.64
CA VAL A 312 -2.55 6.81 4.46
C VAL A 312 -2.07 8.20 4.11
N ILE A 313 -1.79 8.43 2.81
CA ILE A 313 -1.57 9.77 2.26
C ILE A 313 -2.89 10.26 1.67
N VAL A 314 -3.33 11.44 2.10
CA VAL A 314 -4.39 12.20 1.44
C VAL A 314 -3.73 13.20 0.51
N ASP A 315 -3.85 12.95 -0.80
CA ASP A 315 -3.14 13.66 -1.85
C ASP A 315 -4.05 14.61 -2.62
N TRP A 316 -3.72 15.89 -2.59
CA TRP A 316 -4.25 16.94 -3.45
C TRP A 316 -3.56 16.83 -4.81
N HIS A 317 -4.14 16.01 -5.69
CA HIS A 317 -3.51 15.52 -6.91
C HIS A 317 -3.63 16.51 -8.06
N ILE A 318 -2.78 17.54 -8.04
CA ILE A 318 -2.66 18.49 -9.16
C ILE A 318 -1.89 17.84 -10.33
N LEU A 319 -2.31 18.10 -11.55
CA LEU A 319 -1.64 17.69 -12.78
C LEU A 319 -1.93 18.68 -13.92
N SER A 320 -3.18 18.72 -14.40
CA SER A 320 -3.60 19.61 -15.49
C SER A 320 -3.67 21.07 -15.08
N ASP A 321 -3.87 21.35 -13.82
CA ASP A 321 -3.85 22.68 -13.19
C ASP A 321 -2.44 23.26 -13.01
N ASN A 322 -1.39 22.50 -13.26
CA ASN A 322 0.03 22.90 -13.32
C ASN A 322 0.56 23.65 -12.09
N ASP A 323 -0.06 24.81 -11.75
CA ASP A 323 0.31 25.68 -10.63
C ASP A 323 -0.66 25.43 -9.46
N PRO A 324 -0.18 24.97 -8.29
CA PRO A 324 -1.05 24.66 -7.13
C PRO A 324 -1.84 25.89 -6.65
N ASN A 325 -1.42 27.10 -7.02
CA ASN A 325 -2.16 28.33 -6.70
C ASN A 325 -3.43 28.51 -7.55
N MET A 326 -3.63 27.74 -8.62
CA MET A 326 -4.81 27.85 -9.48
C MET A 326 -6.11 27.66 -8.69
N HIS A 327 -6.14 26.68 -7.79
CA HIS A 327 -7.29 26.35 -6.96
C HIS A 327 -7.03 26.57 -5.46
N ILE A 328 -6.28 27.64 -5.12
CA ILE A 328 -5.82 27.88 -3.74
C ILE A 328 -6.96 28.00 -2.71
N GLU A 329 -8.11 28.58 -3.07
CA GLU A 329 -9.24 28.70 -2.15
C GLU A 329 -9.91 27.36 -1.89
N ASP A 330 -10.06 26.52 -2.92
CA ASP A 330 -10.54 25.15 -2.76
C ASP A 330 -9.56 24.32 -1.91
N ALA A 331 -8.26 24.47 -2.13
CA ALA A 331 -7.22 23.79 -1.35
C ALA A 331 -7.26 24.19 0.14
N LYS A 332 -7.44 25.49 0.44
CA LYS A 332 -7.61 25.97 1.82
C LYS A 332 -8.80 25.34 2.50
N ASP A 333 -9.96 25.32 1.83
CA ASP A 333 -11.19 24.74 2.36
C ASP A 333 -11.04 23.22 2.56
N PHE A 334 -10.41 22.54 1.60
CA PHE A 334 -10.15 21.10 1.67
C PHE A 334 -9.25 20.76 2.85
N PHE A 335 -8.08 21.39 2.95
CA PHE A 335 -7.11 21.08 4.02
C PHE A 335 -7.58 21.51 5.40
N ASP A 336 -8.39 22.57 5.54
CA ASP A 336 -9.01 22.90 6.85
C ASP A 336 -10.00 21.80 7.27
N LYS A 337 -10.79 21.27 6.34
CA LYS A 337 -11.75 20.19 6.60
C LYS A 337 -11.04 18.88 6.96
N VAL A 338 -10.13 18.39 6.10
CA VAL A 338 -9.51 17.07 6.28
C VAL A 338 -8.57 17.06 7.49
N SER A 339 -7.78 18.10 7.70
CA SER A 339 -6.88 18.18 8.86
C SER A 339 -7.65 18.31 10.18
N SER A 340 -8.76 19.04 10.20
CA SER A 340 -9.66 19.10 11.36
C SER A 340 -10.35 17.77 11.64
N LYS A 341 -10.79 17.06 10.57
CA LYS A 341 -11.49 15.78 10.69
C LYS A 341 -10.56 14.68 11.18
N TYR A 342 -9.34 14.61 10.66
CA TYR A 342 -8.42 13.49 10.93
C TYR A 342 -7.33 13.81 11.96
N LYS A 343 -7.38 14.94 12.67
CA LYS A 343 -6.37 15.38 13.64
C LYS A 343 -6.00 14.35 14.70
N ASP A 344 -6.93 13.47 15.04
CA ASP A 344 -6.73 12.41 16.04
C ASP A 344 -6.31 11.06 15.38
N ASN A 345 -6.18 11.03 14.05
CA ASN A 345 -5.76 9.88 13.27
C ASN A 345 -4.25 9.97 13.00
N GLY A 346 -3.45 9.46 13.91
CA GLY A 346 -1.98 9.56 13.82
C GLY A 346 -1.33 8.84 12.62
N ASN A 347 -2.12 8.10 11.83
CA ASN A 347 -1.68 7.40 10.62
C ASN A 347 -1.89 8.21 9.33
N VAL A 348 -2.41 9.46 9.39
CA VAL A 348 -2.67 10.30 8.20
C VAL A 348 -1.48 11.19 7.89
N ILE A 349 -1.12 11.23 6.62
CA ILE A 349 -0.10 12.10 6.02
C ILE A 349 -0.80 12.94 4.96
N PHE A 350 -0.45 14.22 4.85
CA PHE A 350 -1.03 15.11 3.84
C PHE A 350 -0.02 15.39 2.74
N GLU A 351 -0.37 15.12 1.49
CA GLU A 351 0.39 15.57 0.32
C GLU A 351 -0.34 16.76 -0.30
N ILE A 352 0.28 17.95 -0.18
CA ILE A 352 -0.44 19.19 -0.46
C ILE A 352 -0.43 19.62 -1.93
N CYS A 353 0.41 19.03 -2.76
CA CYS A 353 0.37 19.17 -4.21
C CYS A 353 1.19 18.04 -4.85
N ASN A 354 0.60 17.29 -5.76
CA ASN A 354 1.21 16.15 -6.44
C ASN A 354 2.36 16.55 -7.38
N GLU A 355 2.06 17.20 -8.49
CA GLU A 355 3.00 17.46 -9.58
C GLU A 355 2.93 18.89 -10.12
N PRO A 356 3.50 19.89 -9.43
CA PRO A 356 3.67 21.22 -9.97
C PRO A 356 4.47 21.18 -11.29
N ASN A 357 3.90 21.75 -12.36
CA ASN A 357 4.49 21.66 -13.71
C ASN A 357 4.21 22.91 -14.55
N GLY A 358 4.30 22.84 -15.89
CA GLY A 358 3.96 23.95 -16.77
C GLY A 358 4.82 25.22 -16.59
N GLY A 359 6.04 25.09 -16.02
CA GLY A 359 6.91 26.21 -15.72
C GLY A 359 6.62 26.86 -14.35
N THR A 360 5.90 26.18 -13.49
CA THR A 360 5.73 26.53 -12.08
C THR A 360 7.06 26.28 -11.34
N ASP A 361 7.68 27.35 -10.85
CA ASP A 361 8.95 27.31 -10.14
C ASP A 361 8.78 27.07 -8.63
N TRP A 362 9.90 26.80 -7.94
CA TRP A 362 9.90 26.57 -6.51
C TRP A 362 9.33 27.75 -5.70
N SER A 363 9.54 28.99 -6.14
CA SER A 363 9.04 30.15 -5.40
C SER A 363 7.52 30.18 -5.32
N LYS A 364 6.84 29.74 -6.37
CA LYS A 364 5.37 29.63 -6.41
C LYS A 364 4.87 28.46 -5.56
N VAL A 365 5.51 27.29 -5.67
CA VAL A 365 5.17 26.13 -4.85
C VAL A 365 5.40 26.41 -3.38
N LYS A 366 6.52 27.03 -3.02
CA LYS A 366 6.83 27.42 -1.64
C LYS A 366 5.80 28.42 -1.09
N SER A 367 5.40 29.41 -1.86
CA SER A 367 4.35 30.37 -1.47
C SER A 367 2.99 29.69 -1.24
N TYR A 368 2.63 28.72 -2.10
CA TYR A 368 1.46 27.88 -1.89
C TYR A 368 1.57 27.06 -0.59
N ALA A 369 2.68 26.36 -0.40
CA ALA A 369 2.92 25.54 0.78
C ALA A 369 2.89 26.37 2.07
N GLU A 370 3.52 27.53 2.09
CA GLU A 370 3.48 28.48 3.23
C GLU A 370 2.07 29.06 3.50
N THR A 371 1.15 28.93 2.54
CA THR A 371 -0.27 29.25 2.74
C THR A 371 -1.07 28.08 3.30
N ILE A 372 -0.82 26.86 2.84
CA ILE A 372 -1.59 25.65 3.23
C ILE A 372 -1.09 25.05 4.55
N ILE A 373 0.22 24.96 4.76
CA ILE A 373 0.79 24.35 5.96
C ILE A 373 0.23 24.95 7.26
N PRO A 374 0.11 26.29 7.44
CA PRO A 374 -0.49 26.86 8.64
C PRO A 374 -1.93 26.43 8.90
N ILE A 375 -2.70 26.17 7.84
CA ILE A 375 -4.09 25.71 7.94
C ILE A 375 -4.11 24.30 8.52
N ILE A 376 -3.26 23.39 8.00
CA ILE A 376 -3.12 22.05 8.55
C ILE A 376 -2.61 22.09 9.99
N ARG A 377 -1.55 22.86 10.26
CA ARG A 377 -0.92 22.97 11.58
C ARG A 377 -1.81 23.55 12.67
N LYS A 378 -2.80 24.37 12.31
CA LYS A 378 -3.83 24.86 13.24
C LYS A 378 -4.67 23.71 13.81
N ASN A 379 -4.92 22.67 13.04
CA ASN A 379 -5.78 21.54 13.38
C ASN A 379 -4.96 20.32 13.84
N ASP A 380 -3.87 20.00 13.12
CA ASP A 380 -2.94 18.90 13.38
C ASP A 380 -1.50 19.46 13.40
N ALA A 381 -0.95 19.59 14.59
CA ALA A 381 0.29 20.32 14.82
C ALA A 381 1.54 19.63 14.28
N ASP A 382 1.52 18.30 14.12
CA ASP A 382 2.71 17.47 13.95
C ASP A 382 2.57 16.34 12.91
N SER A 383 1.47 16.27 12.11
CA SER A 383 1.36 15.35 10.97
C SER A 383 2.50 15.59 9.97
N ILE A 384 2.91 14.54 9.27
CA ILE A 384 3.82 14.68 8.14
C ILE A 384 3.06 15.35 6.98
N ILE A 385 3.70 16.35 6.38
CA ILE A 385 3.22 17.04 5.18
C ILE A 385 4.24 16.83 4.07
N ILE A 386 3.78 16.30 2.93
CA ILE A 386 4.58 16.15 1.71
C ILE A 386 4.26 17.32 0.79
N VAL A 387 5.29 17.98 0.30
CA VAL A 387 5.20 19.10 -0.64
C VAL A 387 5.73 18.64 -1.99
N GLY A 388 4.92 18.72 -3.04
CA GLY A 388 5.37 18.49 -4.41
C GLY A 388 6.49 19.46 -4.80
N THR A 389 7.34 19.05 -5.72
CA THR A 389 8.45 19.88 -6.20
C THR A 389 8.25 20.26 -7.67
N PRO A 390 8.92 21.29 -8.21
CA PRO A 390 8.73 21.70 -9.61
C PRO A 390 9.04 20.58 -10.61
N ASN A 391 8.59 20.77 -11.85
CA ASN A 391 8.89 19.89 -12.97
C ASN A 391 8.40 18.45 -12.75
N TRP A 392 7.10 18.29 -12.41
CA TRP A 392 6.48 17.00 -12.09
C TRP A 392 7.17 16.30 -10.92
N SER A 393 7.40 17.03 -9.85
CA SER A 393 8.07 16.56 -8.63
C SER A 393 9.46 15.94 -8.89
N GLN A 394 10.26 16.56 -9.79
CA GLN A 394 11.61 16.09 -10.15
C GLN A 394 12.75 17.01 -9.69
N ASP A 395 12.45 18.28 -9.39
CA ASP A 395 13.50 19.27 -9.09
C ASP A 395 13.77 19.40 -7.57
N VAL A 396 13.88 18.26 -6.87
CA VAL A 396 14.17 18.20 -5.42
C VAL A 396 15.52 18.81 -5.07
N ASP A 397 16.49 18.78 -5.98
CA ASP A 397 17.80 19.38 -5.78
C ASP A 397 17.73 20.91 -5.72
N VAL A 398 16.83 21.53 -6.50
CA VAL A 398 16.56 22.98 -6.43
C VAL A 398 15.92 23.33 -5.08
N VAL A 399 14.97 22.51 -4.63
CA VAL A 399 14.28 22.67 -3.34
C VAL A 399 15.26 22.55 -2.17
N SER A 400 16.25 21.68 -2.27
CA SER A 400 17.27 21.47 -1.23
C SER A 400 18.15 22.69 -0.96
N GLU A 401 18.21 23.65 -1.89
CA GLU A 401 18.96 24.89 -1.75
C GLU A 401 18.18 25.98 -0.97
N ASP A 402 16.85 25.87 -0.91
CA ASP A 402 15.96 26.83 -0.21
C ASP A 402 14.72 26.12 0.37
N PRO A 403 14.87 25.16 1.29
CA PRO A 403 13.74 24.40 1.82
C PRO A 403 12.82 25.26 2.71
N ILE A 404 11.65 24.72 3.06
CA ILE A 404 10.75 25.28 4.06
C ILE A 404 11.31 24.92 5.44
N THR A 405 11.70 25.91 6.25
CA THR A 405 12.37 25.70 7.54
C THR A 405 11.55 26.15 8.73
N ASN A 406 10.39 26.78 8.50
CA ASN A 406 9.56 27.35 9.57
C ASN A 406 8.61 26.34 10.21
N TYR A 407 8.57 25.12 9.69
CA TYR A 407 7.68 24.04 10.14
C TYR A 407 8.45 22.73 10.26
N GLU A 408 8.06 21.91 11.21
CA GLU A 408 8.58 20.55 11.39
C GLU A 408 7.74 19.54 10.62
N ASN A 409 8.27 18.33 10.41
CA ASN A 409 7.61 17.22 9.72
C ASN A 409 7.17 17.56 8.28
N ILE A 410 8.04 18.25 7.55
CA ILE A 410 7.86 18.52 6.12
C ILE A 410 8.78 17.59 5.34
N MET A 411 8.23 16.93 4.32
CA MET A 411 8.95 16.14 3.33
C MET A 411 8.68 16.67 1.92
N TYR A 412 9.50 16.26 0.96
CA TYR A 412 9.43 16.76 -0.40
C TYR A 412 9.28 15.59 -1.37
N ALA A 413 8.27 15.69 -2.26
CA ALA A 413 7.99 14.66 -3.23
C ALA A 413 9.09 14.60 -4.30
N ALA A 414 9.51 13.38 -4.61
CA ALA A 414 10.28 13.07 -5.82
C ALA A 414 9.55 11.98 -6.59
N HIS A 415 9.27 12.24 -7.88
CA HIS A 415 8.56 11.32 -8.76
C HIS A 415 9.47 10.84 -9.87
N PHE A 416 9.35 9.56 -10.22
CA PHE A 416 10.07 9.00 -11.34
C PHE A 416 9.28 7.93 -12.09
N TYR A 417 9.58 7.79 -13.37
CA TYR A 417 9.17 6.67 -14.21
C TYR A 417 10.45 6.06 -14.80
N ALA A 418 10.79 4.86 -14.38
CA ALA A 418 12.14 4.31 -14.53
C ALA A 418 12.61 4.16 -15.97
N ALA A 419 11.72 3.96 -16.94
CA ALA A 419 12.09 3.91 -18.35
C ALA A 419 12.48 5.29 -18.92
N THR A 420 12.00 6.39 -18.33
CA THR A 420 12.34 7.76 -18.74
C THR A 420 13.43 8.39 -17.87
N HIS A 421 13.31 8.25 -16.56
CA HIS A 421 14.12 8.98 -15.57
C HIS A 421 15.27 8.09 -15.10
N LYS A 422 16.49 8.50 -15.47
CA LYS A 422 17.71 7.76 -15.30
C LYS A 422 18.65 8.43 -14.27
N ASP A 423 19.94 8.26 -14.44
CA ASP A 423 21.00 8.80 -13.57
C ASP A 423 20.86 10.28 -13.27
N ASP A 424 20.46 11.08 -14.25
CA ASP A 424 20.31 12.53 -14.07
C ASP A 424 19.33 12.86 -12.93
N LEU A 425 18.20 12.14 -12.85
CA LEU A 425 17.22 12.37 -11.78
C LEU A 425 17.64 11.67 -10.48
N ARG A 426 18.22 10.46 -10.54
CA ARG A 426 18.79 9.80 -9.35
C ARG A 426 19.84 10.67 -8.66
N GLN A 427 20.69 11.36 -9.45
CA GLN A 427 21.70 12.30 -8.91
C GLN A 427 21.05 13.53 -8.28
N LYS A 428 19.95 14.07 -8.81
CA LYS A 428 19.20 15.16 -8.16
C LYS A 428 18.64 14.72 -6.80
N VAL A 429 18.06 13.53 -6.74
CA VAL A 429 17.51 12.96 -5.48
C VAL A 429 18.65 12.76 -4.48
N GLN A 430 19.78 12.15 -4.90
CA GLN A 430 20.93 11.95 -4.01
C GLN A 430 21.49 13.30 -3.52
N LYS A 431 21.65 14.29 -4.41
CA LYS A 431 22.10 15.64 -4.03
C LYS A 431 21.18 16.28 -2.99
N ALA A 432 19.88 16.13 -3.16
CA ALA A 432 18.90 16.67 -2.19
C ALA A 432 19.06 16.01 -0.82
N ILE A 433 19.23 14.69 -0.77
CA ILE A 433 19.47 13.94 0.47
C ILE A 433 20.80 14.37 1.10
N ASP A 434 21.87 14.48 0.33
CA ASP A 434 23.19 14.91 0.81
C ASP A 434 23.15 16.35 1.39
N ASN A 435 22.26 17.19 0.86
CA ASN A 435 21.97 18.53 1.41
C ASN A 435 21.06 18.49 2.65
N GLY A 436 20.59 17.32 3.10
CA GLY A 436 19.76 17.14 4.28
C GLY A 436 18.25 17.32 4.04
N LEU A 437 17.80 17.29 2.77
CA LEU A 437 16.39 17.39 2.45
C LEU A 437 15.68 16.04 2.67
N PRO A 438 14.62 15.96 3.47
CA PRO A 438 13.82 14.73 3.62
C PRO A 438 12.95 14.50 2.38
N VAL A 439 13.31 13.47 1.59
CA VAL A 439 12.64 13.13 0.33
C VAL A 439 11.69 11.96 0.52
N PHE A 440 10.51 12.03 -0.12
CA PHE A 440 9.52 10.97 -0.21
C PHE A 440 9.25 10.65 -1.68
N ILE A 441 9.36 9.40 -2.09
CA ILE A 441 8.98 8.96 -3.43
C ILE A 441 7.46 8.68 -3.43
N SER A 442 6.65 9.74 -3.50
CA SER A 442 5.19 9.59 -3.36
C SER A 442 4.49 9.05 -4.60
N GLU A 443 5.19 9.06 -5.75
CA GLU A 443 4.72 8.42 -6.97
C GLU A 443 5.89 7.91 -7.82
N PHE A 444 5.79 6.69 -8.35
CA PHE A 444 6.72 6.16 -9.33
C PHE A 444 6.16 4.96 -10.07
N SER A 445 6.70 4.67 -11.25
CA SER A 445 6.45 3.44 -11.99
C SER A 445 7.68 2.98 -12.79
N LEU A 446 7.56 1.80 -13.41
CA LEU A 446 8.66 1.11 -14.10
C LEU A 446 8.77 1.48 -15.58
N CYS A 447 7.68 1.98 -16.16
CA CYS A 447 7.54 2.34 -17.57
C CYS A 447 8.02 3.76 -17.88
N ASP A 448 7.66 4.29 -19.06
CA ASP A 448 7.94 5.69 -19.39
C ASP A 448 6.97 6.67 -18.70
N ALA A 449 7.31 7.96 -18.73
CA ALA A 449 6.58 9.02 -18.05
C ALA A 449 5.14 9.27 -18.57
N SER A 450 4.71 8.56 -19.61
CA SER A 450 3.31 8.57 -20.06
C SER A 450 2.42 7.60 -19.27
N GLY A 451 2.99 6.79 -18.39
CA GLY A 451 2.31 5.68 -17.72
C GLY A 451 2.25 4.41 -18.59
N ASN A 452 2.80 4.44 -19.79
CA ASN A 452 2.80 3.36 -20.77
C ASN A 452 4.22 3.01 -21.24
N GLY A 453 4.31 2.22 -22.32
CA GLY A 453 5.59 1.82 -22.88
C GLY A 453 6.15 0.58 -22.23
N SER A 454 7.43 0.31 -22.49
CA SER A 454 8.11 -0.87 -21.95
C SER A 454 8.58 -0.61 -20.52
N ILE A 455 8.54 -1.64 -19.70
CA ILE A 455 9.19 -1.66 -18.39
C ILE A 455 10.71 -1.67 -18.61
N ASP A 456 11.43 -0.87 -17.84
CA ASP A 456 12.89 -0.90 -17.74
C ASP A 456 13.29 -1.44 -16.37
N TYR A 457 13.50 -2.76 -16.31
CA TYR A 457 13.84 -3.46 -15.07
C TYR A 457 15.20 -3.03 -14.53
N ASP A 458 16.21 -2.87 -15.40
CA ASP A 458 17.56 -2.49 -14.98
C ASP A 458 17.53 -1.11 -14.30
N SER A 459 16.88 -0.12 -14.93
CA SER A 459 16.74 1.20 -14.32
C SER A 459 15.85 1.19 -13.06
N SER A 460 14.86 0.32 -13.01
CA SER A 460 14.02 0.14 -11.82
C SER A 460 14.84 -0.40 -10.65
N ASP A 461 15.71 -1.37 -10.90
CA ASP A 461 16.61 -1.92 -9.87
C ASP A 461 17.60 -0.84 -9.35
N GLU A 462 18.16 -0.01 -10.24
CA GLU A 462 19.03 1.12 -9.84
C GLU A 462 18.26 2.18 -9.00
N TRP A 463 16.97 2.41 -9.28
CA TRP A 463 16.12 3.24 -8.43
C TRP A 463 15.88 2.61 -7.06
N PHE A 464 15.63 1.30 -7.00
CA PHE A 464 15.45 0.60 -5.73
C PHE A 464 16.76 0.53 -4.92
N GLU A 465 17.94 0.46 -5.55
CA GLU A 465 19.22 0.61 -4.86
C GLU A 465 19.34 1.99 -4.17
N LEU A 466 18.93 3.07 -4.84
CA LEU A 466 18.88 4.41 -4.24
C LEU A 466 17.89 4.49 -3.08
N ILE A 467 16.68 3.96 -3.27
CA ILE A 467 15.59 3.93 -2.28
C ILE A 467 16.05 3.20 -1.02
N GLU A 468 16.55 1.98 -1.15
CA GLU A 468 16.95 1.14 -0.01
C GLU A 468 18.21 1.69 0.69
N SER A 469 19.20 2.19 -0.08
CA SER A 469 20.43 2.75 0.49
C SER A 469 20.17 4.00 1.35
N ASN A 470 19.13 4.76 1.05
CA ASN A 470 18.77 5.97 1.76
C ASN A 470 17.51 5.83 2.65
N ASN A 471 16.96 4.61 2.78
CA ASN A 471 15.73 4.34 3.54
C ASN A 471 14.56 5.23 3.11
N LEU A 472 14.42 5.52 1.81
CA LEU A 472 13.35 6.38 1.30
C LEU A 472 12.02 5.65 1.35
N SER A 473 11.01 6.32 1.88
CA SER A 473 9.63 5.87 1.80
C SER A 473 9.06 6.11 0.41
N TYR A 474 8.15 5.23 -0.03
CA TYR A 474 7.63 5.27 -1.39
C TYR A 474 6.18 4.80 -1.54
N SER A 475 5.55 5.18 -2.67
CA SER A 475 4.24 4.74 -3.10
C SER A 475 4.22 4.50 -4.61
N ALA A 476 3.96 3.26 -5.02
CA ALA A 476 3.96 2.87 -6.44
C ALA A 476 2.67 3.30 -7.15
N TRP A 477 2.77 3.83 -8.36
CA TRP A 477 1.66 4.16 -9.25
C TRP A 477 1.36 2.99 -10.17
N SER A 478 0.15 2.40 -10.27
CA SER A 478 -1.05 2.70 -9.49
C SER A 478 -1.94 1.47 -9.35
N LEU A 479 -2.64 1.38 -8.23
CA LEU A 479 -3.65 0.34 -7.98
C LEU A 479 -4.88 0.60 -8.86
N SER A 480 -4.90 -0.03 -10.00
CA SER A 480 -5.98 -0.01 -10.98
C SER A 480 -5.80 -1.17 -11.97
N ASN A 481 -6.86 -1.51 -12.66
CA ASN A 481 -6.85 -2.38 -13.85
C ASN A 481 -6.95 -1.56 -15.15
N LYS A 482 -6.49 -0.31 -15.13
CA LYS A 482 -6.43 0.52 -16.32
C LYS A 482 -5.53 -0.15 -17.37
N ASN A 483 -5.92 -0.07 -18.64
CA ASN A 483 -5.10 -0.61 -19.71
C ASN A 483 -3.89 0.29 -19.99
N GLU A 484 -2.94 0.28 -19.07
CA GLU A 484 -1.64 0.97 -19.16
C GLU A 484 -0.58 0.19 -18.39
N THR A 485 0.69 0.39 -18.73
CA THR A 485 1.81 -0.38 -18.18
C THR A 485 2.05 -0.09 -16.69
N SER A 486 1.75 1.13 -16.23
CA SER A 486 1.90 1.52 -14.83
C SER A 486 0.85 0.91 -13.90
N ALA A 487 -0.26 0.38 -14.44
CA ALA A 487 -1.29 -0.26 -13.63
C ALA A 487 -0.75 -1.53 -12.96
N LEU A 488 -1.04 -1.71 -11.67
CA LEU A 488 -0.59 -2.89 -10.91
C LEU A 488 -1.39 -4.15 -11.23
N LEU A 489 -2.60 -3.98 -11.76
CA LEU A 489 -3.50 -5.09 -12.09
C LEU A 489 -3.68 -5.22 -13.59
N ASN A 490 -3.92 -6.45 -14.04
CA ASN A 490 -4.24 -6.73 -15.43
C ASN A 490 -5.57 -6.07 -15.83
N PRO A 491 -5.67 -5.51 -17.06
CA PRO A 491 -6.89 -4.87 -17.54
C PRO A 491 -8.12 -5.79 -17.57
N GLU A 492 -7.90 -7.10 -17.70
CA GLU A 492 -8.97 -8.09 -17.80
C GLU A 492 -9.47 -8.59 -16.44
N THR A 493 -8.79 -8.21 -15.33
CA THR A 493 -9.23 -8.66 -14.01
C THR A 493 -10.47 -7.90 -13.55
N SER A 494 -11.37 -8.63 -12.90
CA SER A 494 -12.50 -8.07 -12.16
C SER A 494 -12.31 -8.16 -10.64
N ALA A 495 -11.14 -8.63 -10.20
CA ALA A 495 -10.82 -8.74 -8.79
C ALA A 495 -10.65 -7.34 -8.18
N ILE A 496 -11.24 -7.13 -7.01
CA ILE A 496 -11.06 -5.91 -6.21
C ILE A 496 -10.29 -6.18 -4.91
N SER A 497 -10.05 -7.46 -4.58
CA SER A 497 -9.27 -7.92 -3.42
C SER A 497 -8.72 -9.32 -3.70
N ASP A 498 -7.91 -9.84 -2.78
CA ASP A 498 -7.36 -11.21 -2.83
C ASP A 498 -6.70 -11.53 -4.19
N PHE A 499 -5.90 -10.57 -4.66
CA PHE A 499 -5.27 -10.64 -5.98
C PHE A 499 -4.35 -11.83 -6.13
N THR A 500 -4.62 -12.66 -7.13
CA THR A 500 -3.78 -13.78 -7.55
C THR A 500 -2.69 -13.33 -8.54
N GLU A 501 -1.73 -14.19 -8.85
CA GLU A 501 -0.71 -13.91 -9.89
C GLU A 501 -1.32 -13.54 -11.25
N ASP A 502 -2.47 -14.12 -11.60
CA ASP A 502 -3.15 -13.87 -12.87
C ASP A 502 -3.83 -12.49 -12.90
N ASP A 503 -4.11 -11.91 -11.72
CA ASP A 503 -4.69 -10.57 -11.62
C ASP A 503 -3.63 -9.47 -11.73
N LEU A 504 -2.36 -9.80 -11.52
CA LEU A 504 -1.28 -8.82 -11.49
C LEU A 504 -0.69 -8.59 -12.88
N SER A 505 -0.47 -7.32 -13.22
CA SER A 505 0.39 -6.93 -14.34
C SER A 505 1.85 -7.26 -14.05
N ASP A 506 2.73 -7.14 -15.05
CA ASP A 506 4.17 -7.27 -14.83
C ASP A 506 4.71 -6.19 -13.87
N THR A 507 4.16 -4.97 -13.93
CA THR A 507 4.45 -3.91 -12.95
C THR A 507 4.00 -4.32 -11.55
N GLY A 508 2.78 -4.85 -11.42
CA GLY A 508 2.25 -5.29 -10.12
C GLY A 508 3.07 -6.40 -9.49
N LYS A 509 3.50 -7.40 -10.27
CA LYS A 509 4.37 -8.49 -9.79
C LYS A 509 5.70 -7.95 -9.27
N TYR A 510 6.36 -7.10 -10.07
CA TYR A 510 7.64 -6.51 -9.68
C TYR A 510 7.52 -5.68 -8.40
N ILE A 511 6.51 -4.78 -8.32
CA ILE A 511 6.31 -3.92 -7.15
C ILE A 511 6.01 -4.75 -5.89
N ARG A 512 5.10 -5.73 -5.98
CA ARG A 512 4.83 -6.65 -4.86
C ARG A 512 6.11 -7.32 -4.38
N ASP A 513 6.91 -7.85 -5.30
CA ASP A 513 8.14 -8.55 -4.96
C ASP A 513 9.15 -7.62 -4.28
N LYS A 514 9.25 -6.35 -4.71
CA LYS A 514 10.11 -5.34 -4.04
C LYS A 514 9.60 -4.96 -2.65
N ILE A 515 8.28 -4.84 -2.45
CA ILE A 515 7.70 -4.56 -1.12
C ILE A 515 7.96 -5.72 -0.16
N MET A 516 7.81 -6.96 -0.63
CA MET A 516 8.00 -8.18 0.16
C MET A 516 9.47 -8.52 0.42
N CYS A 517 10.38 -8.17 -0.48
CA CYS A 517 11.82 -8.39 -0.31
C CYS A 517 12.36 -7.46 0.77
N LYS A 518 12.74 -8.03 1.94
CA LYS A 518 13.41 -7.37 3.07
C LYS A 518 14.88 -7.75 3.14
#